data_1dbf4d5f52359767ed87496665aa36e2
#
_entry.id   1dbf4d5f52359767ed87496665aa36e2
#
_cell.length_a   1.000
_cell.length_b   1.000
_cell.length_c   1.000
_cell.angle_alpha   90.00
_cell.angle_beta   90.00
_cell.angle_gamma   90.00
#
_symmetry.space_group_name_H-M   'P 1'
#
loop_
_entity.id
_entity.type
_entity.pdbx_description
1 polymer ?
#
loop_
_entity_poly.entity_id
_entity_poly.type
_entity_poly.pdbx_seq_one_letter_code
_entity_poly.pdbx_strand_id
1 'polypeptide(L)'
;MTILCPNGHNNPDLNRFCQTCGHQIIAPVANSMTTGVILGDRYRIKSEVGRGGFGCTYLCEDINRFNELCILKEFAPQVQGTALITKAQELFEREAGVMYQLQHPQIPMFREMFRVNRGGVGQLFLVQDYVDGVNYQRLLQQKLQQGQRFTEAEITDFLTQILPVLDYIHGLGVIHRDISPDNLIRRNRDGLPVLIDFGGVKQVAVNATTQCLPASVGNPVIPTRLGKIGYAPNEQMQRGIVFPHSDLYALAATAVVLLTGKEPQQLIDPHGYCWHWESEVILSSKLEW
;
A
#
# COMPACT_ATOMS: atom_id res chain seq x y z
N MET A 1 17.44 29.07 -9.42
CA MET A 1 16.64 29.12 -8.17
C MET A 1 17.43 28.46 -7.06
N THR A 2 17.20 28.79 -5.79
CA THR A 2 17.86 28.14 -4.67
C THR A 2 16.83 27.41 -3.82
N ILE A 3 17.19 26.24 -3.28
CA ILE A 3 16.35 25.43 -2.40
C ILE A 3 17.00 25.33 -1.02
N LEU A 4 16.18 25.38 0.04
CA LEU A 4 16.65 25.22 1.41
C LEU A 4 16.66 23.71 1.78
N CYS A 5 17.75 23.25 2.42
CA CYS A 5 17.73 21.94 3.06
C CYS A 5 16.94 22.01 4.40
N PRO A 6 16.57 20.86 5.02
CA PRO A 6 15.87 20.84 6.31
C PRO A 6 16.58 21.61 7.43
N ASN A 7 17.89 21.80 7.33
CA ASN A 7 18.70 22.57 8.28
C ASN A 7 18.84 24.06 7.88
N GLY A 8 18.07 24.54 6.89
CA GLY A 8 18.04 25.95 6.49
C GLY A 8 19.19 26.44 5.61
N HIS A 9 20.06 25.57 5.09
CA HIS A 9 21.14 25.98 4.19
C HIS A 9 20.63 26.11 2.75
N ASN A 10 21.05 27.20 2.06
CA ASN A 10 20.76 27.43 0.67
C ASN A 10 21.59 26.50 -0.23
N ASN A 11 20.97 25.92 -1.23
CA ASN A 11 21.60 25.06 -2.23
C ASN A 11 21.07 25.38 -3.64
N PRO A 12 21.84 25.12 -4.70
CA PRO A 12 21.30 25.11 -6.06
C PRO A 12 20.14 24.12 -6.18
N ASP A 13 19.12 24.45 -6.96
CA ASP A 13 17.88 23.67 -7.13
C ASP A 13 18.07 22.27 -7.73
N LEU A 14 19.23 22.00 -8.34
CA LEU A 14 19.60 20.69 -8.89
C LEU A 14 20.34 19.78 -7.90
N ASN A 15 20.69 20.27 -6.73
CA ASN A 15 21.43 19.49 -5.74
C ASN A 15 20.54 18.54 -4.96
N ARG A 16 20.92 17.27 -4.91
CA ARG A 16 20.24 16.22 -4.13
C ARG A 16 20.65 16.16 -2.67
N PHE A 17 21.83 16.69 -2.37
CA PHE A 17 22.39 16.75 -1.02
C PHE A 17 22.88 18.14 -0.74
N CYS A 18 22.67 18.60 0.48
CA CYS A 18 23.15 19.87 0.93
C CYS A 18 24.67 19.91 0.91
N GLN A 19 25.25 20.88 0.20
CA GLN A 19 26.70 21.06 0.12
C GLN A 19 27.34 21.40 1.47
N THR A 20 26.53 21.94 2.41
CA THR A 20 27.03 22.38 3.72
C THR A 20 26.91 21.29 4.80
N CYS A 21 25.82 20.52 4.85
CA CYS A 21 25.57 19.55 5.91
C CYS A 21 25.30 18.12 5.45
N GLY A 22 25.40 17.83 4.16
CA GLY A 22 25.18 16.49 3.59
C GLY A 22 23.74 15.99 3.67
N HIS A 23 22.80 16.74 4.24
CA HIS A 23 21.40 16.33 4.31
C HIS A 23 20.80 16.22 2.93
N GLN A 24 19.98 15.19 2.73
CA GLN A 24 19.27 15.02 1.47
C GLN A 24 18.29 16.20 1.27
N ILE A 25 18.46 16.92 0.18
CA ILE A 25 17.52 17.95 -0.23
C ILE A 25 16.41 17.25 -0.98
N ILE A 26 15.28 17.10 -0.33
CA ILE A 26 14.04 16.72 -1.00
C ILE A 26 13.59 18.01 -1.68
N ALA A 27 13.99 18.20 -2.94
CA ALA A 27 13.38 19.24 -3.76
C ALA A 27 11.86 19.05 -3.67
N PRO A 28 11.07 20.10 -3.47
CA PRO A 28 9.65 19.99 -3.72
C PRO A 28 9.52 19.50 -5.15
N VAL A 29 9.15 18.25 -5.33
CA VAL A 29 8.91 17.71 -6.67
C VAL A 29 7.81 18.58 -7.24
N ALA A 30 8.18 19.39 -8.24
CA ALA A 30 7.29 20.35 -8.92
C ALA A 30 6.14 19.66 -9.69
N ASN A 31 5.71 18.47 -9.25
CA ASN A 31 4.73 17.61 -9.89
C ASN A 31 3.58 17.19 -8.98
N SER A 32 3.39 17.77 -7.79
CA SER A 32 2.10 17.57 -7.13
C SER A 32 1.04 18.34 -7.92
N MET A 33 0.01 17.64 -8.35
CA MET A 33 -1.09 18.29 -9.05
C MET A 33 -1.86 19.15 -8.06
N THR A 34 -2.08 20.40 -8.43
CA THR A 34 -2.80 21.34 -7.58
C THR A 34 -4.30 21.05 -7.57
N THR A 35 -4.96 21.33 -6.46
CA THR A 35 -6.43 21.28 -6.33
C THR A 35 -7.10 22.06 -7.46
N GLY A 36 -8.15 21.48 -8.02
CA GLY A 36 -8.94 22.05 -9.13
C GLY A 36 -8.46 21.67 -10.53
N VAL A 37 -7.27 21.09 -10.69
CA VAL A 37 -6.81 20.57 -11.98
C VAL A 37 -7.76 19.45 -12.44
N ILE A 38 -8.14 19.48 -13.73
CA ILE A 38 -8.95 18.44 -14.37
C ILE A 38 -8.04 17.60 -15.26
N LEU A 39 -8.05 16.29 -15.06
CA LEU A 39 -7.29 15.31 -15.83
C LEU A 39 -8.23 14.53 -16.74
N GLY A 40 -7.80 14.33 -18.01
CA GLY A 40 -8.59 13.62 -19.02
C GLY A 40 -9.98 14.19 -19.21
N ASP A 41 -10.14 15.51 -19.04
CA ASP A 41 -11.42 16.25 -19.12
C ASP A 41 -12.53 15.71 -18.20
N ARG A 42 -12.16 14.92 -17.18
CA ARG A 42 -13.11 14.18 -16.34
C ARG A 42 -12.81 14.23 -14.85
N TYR A 43 -11.56 14.07 -14.44
CA TYR A 43 -11.21 13.89 -13.02
C TYR A 43 -10.68 15.20 -12.43
N ARG A 44 -11.48 15.84 -11.56
CA ARG A 44 -11.08 17.06 -10.85
C ARG A 44 -10.36 16.71 -9.55
N ILE A 45 -9.11 17.10 -9.42
CA ILE A 45 -8.31 16.88 -8.21
C ILE A 45 -8.85 17.72 -7.07
N LYS A 46 -9.10 17.09 -5.91
CA LYS A 46 -9.48 17.75 -4.65
C LYS A 46 -8.30 17.89 -3.71
N SER A 47 -7.54 16.83 -3.49
CA SER A 47 -6.38 16.83 -2.60
C SER A 47 -5.46 15.66 -2.92
N GLU A 48 -4.18 15.81 -2.59
CA GLU A 48 -3.27 14.67 -2.45
C GLU A 48 -3.61 13.93 -1.15
N VAL A 49 -3.73 12.60 -1.21
CA VAL A 49 -4.05 11.74 -0.05
C VAL A 49 -2.91 10.80 0.31
N GLY A 50 -1.95 10.62 -0.56
CA GLY A 50 -0.77 9.80 -0.30
C GLY A 50 0.30 9.92 -1.38
N ARG A 51 1.53 9.54 -0.99
CA ARG A 51 2.68 9.49 -1.90
C ARG A 51 3.49 8.24 -1.61
N GLY A 52 3.77 7.45 -2.64
CA GLY A 52 4.52 6.21 -2.54
C GLY A 52 5.62 6.10 -3.59
N GLY A 53 6.29 4.95 -3.65
CA GLY A 53 7.39 4.69 -4.58
C GLY A 53 7.00 4.75 -6.06
N PHE A 54 5.75 4.53 -6.39
CA PHE A 54 5.23 4.55 -7.76
C PHE A 54 4.62 5.89 -8.17
N GLY A 55 4.40 6.83 -7.25
CA GLY A 55 3.84 8.15 -7.53
C GLY A 55 2.92 8.68 -6.44
N CYS A 56 1.98 9.53 -6.83
CA CYS A 56 1.06 10.21 -5.93
C CYS A 56 -0.35 9.64 -6.08
N THR A 57 -1.08 9.66 -4.96
CA THR A 57 -2.49 9.29 -4.91
C THR A 57 -3.33 10.51 -4.58
N TYR A 58 -4.38 10.74 -5.34
CA TYR A 58 -5.25 11.90 -5.21
C TYR A 58 -6.69 11.49 -4.96
N LEU A 59 -7.37 12.24 -4.09
CA LEU A 59 -8.83 12.27 -4.03
C LEU A 59 -9.34 13.16 -5.16
N CYS A 60 -10.26 12.64 -5.97
CA CYS A 60 -10.81 13.33 -7.13
C CYS A 60 -12.32 13.26 -7.15
N GLU A 61 -12.93 14.17 -7.93
CA GLU A 61 -14.33 14.11 -8.36
C GLU A 61 -14.41 13.65 -9.81
N ASP A 62 -15.20 12.63 -10.07
CA ASP A 62 -15.54 12.18 -11.43
C ASP A 62 -16.71 13.04 -11.97
N ILE A 63 -16.40 14.03 -12.82
CA ILE A 63 -17.38 14.99 -13.36
C ILE A 63 -18.47 14.27 -14.18
N ASN A 64 -18.11 13.20 -14.89
CA ASN A 64 -19.04 12.44 -15.71
C ASN A 64 -19.97 11.52 -14.90
N ARG A 65 -19.67 11.34 -13.58
CA ARG A 65 -20.51 10.59 -12.64
C ARG A 65 -21.02 11.50 -11.51
N PHE A 66 -21.56 12.65 -11.86
CA PHE A 66 -22.17 13.61 -10.93
C PHE A 66 -21.26 14.08 -9.80
N ASN A 67 -19.96 14.23 -10.05
CA ASN A 67 -18.91 14.55 -9.09
C ASN A 67 -18.74 13.49 -7.98
N GLU A 68 -19.02 12.23 -8.30
CA GLU A 68 -18.75 11.12 -7.38
C GLU A 68 -17.26 11.07 -7.02
N LEU A 69 -16.97 10.87 -5.73
CA LEU A 69 -15.58 10.76 -5.27
C LEU A 69 -14.91 9.49 -5.80
N CYS A 70 -13.66 9.63 -6.19
CA CYS A 70 -12.80 8.52 -6.63
C CYS A 70 -11.36 8.76 -6.21
N ILE A 71 -10.57 7.70 -6.23
CA ILE A 71 -9.12 7.74 -6.01
C ILE A 71 -8.43 7.62 -7.36
N LEU A 72 -7.49 8.53 -7.60
CA LEU A 72 -6.65 8.55 -8.78
C LEU A 72 -5.19 8.36 -8.35
N LYS A 73 -4.56 7.28 -8.83
CA LYS A 73 -3.14 6.99 -8.63
C LYS A 73 -2.36 7.42 -9.88
N GLU A 74 -1.39 8.30 -9.69
CA GLU A 74 -0.46 8.74 -10.73
C GLU A 74 0.72 7.81 -10.78
N PHE A 75 1.10 7.36 -11.99
CA PHE A 75 2.35 6.68 -12.20
C PHE A 75 3.48 7.71 -12.39
N ALA A 76 4.25 7.92 -11.36
CA ALA A 76 5.43 8.79 -11.34
C ALA A 76 6.56 8.16 -10.51
N PRO A 77 7.16 7.06 -11.00
CA PRO A 77 8.13 6.29 -10.22
C PRO A 77 9.39 7.12 -9.95
N GLN A 78 9.87 7.05 -8.70
CA GLN A 78 11.07 7.75 -8.26
C GLN A 78 12.34 6.92 -8.55
N VAL A 79 12.43 6.35 -9.75
CA VAL A 79 13.59 5.57 -10.21
C VAL A 79 14.24 6.19 -11.44
N GLN A 80 15.52 5.93 -11.64
CA GLN A 80 16.27 6.43 -12.80
C GLN A 80 16.74 5.27 -13.67
N GLY A 81 16.74 5.50 -14.97
CA GLY A 81 17.12 4.52 -15.98
C GLY A 81 15.90 3.84 -16.61
N THR A 82 15.98 3.70 -17.94
CA THR A 82 14.87 3.22 -18.78
C THR A 82 14.37 1.84 -18.33
N ALA A 83 15.26 0.91 -18.01
CA ALA A 83 14.89 -0.44 -17.59
C ALA A 83 14.09 -0.46 -16.29
N LEU A 84 14.44 0.39 -15.29
CA LEU A 84 13.71 0.49 -14.02
C LEU A 84 12.35 1.16 -14.20
N ILE A 85 12.27 2.18 -15.07
CA ILE A 85 11.00 2.86 -15.41
C ILE A 85 10.06 1.89 -16.11
N THR A 86 10.55 1.13 -17.10
CA THR A 86 9.76 0.10 -17.79
C THR A 86 9.25 -0.95 -16.80
N LYS A 87 10.11 -1.42 -15.90
CA LYS A 87 9.70 -2.40 -14.87
C LYS A 87 8.66 -1.85 -13.90
N ALA A 88 8.81 -0.61 -13.47
CA ALA A 88 7.82 0.06 -12.62
C ALA A 88 6.47 0.22 -13.35
N GLN A 89 6.50 0.55 -14.65
CA GLN A 89 5.29 0.65 -15.47
C GLN A 89 4.59 -0.72 -15.61
N GLU A 90 5.33 -1.79 -15.88
CA GLU A 90 4.77 -3.15 -15.93
C GLU A 90 4.07 -3.55 -14.62
N LEU A 91 4.65 -3.16 -13.47
CA LEU A 91 4.06 -3.42 -12.15
C LEU A 91 2.76 -2.62 -11.97
N PHE A 92 2.74 -1.36 -12.36
CA PHE A 92 1.54 -0.51 -12.27
C PHE A 92 0.42 -1.00 -13.20
N GLU A 93 0.75 -1.40 -14.43
CA GLU A 93 -0.21 -1.98 -15.37
C GLU A 93 -0.73 -3.34 -14.88
N ARG A 94 0.11 -4.13 -14.20
CA ARG A 94 -0.31 -5.38 -13.55
C ARG A 94 -1.28 -5.11 -12.41
N GLU A 95 -1.02 -4.13 -11.55
CA GLU A 95 -1.96 -3.70 -10.50
C GLU A 95 -3.34 -3.41 -11.10
N ALA A 96 -3.37 -2.59 -12.16
CA ALA A 96 -4.62 -2.28 -12.87
C ALA A 96 -5.32 -3.54 -13.40
N GLY A 97 -4.58 -4.47 -13.99
CA GLY A 97 -5.12 -5.74 -14.51
C GLY A 97 -5.69 -6.63 -13.41
N VAL A 98 -5.05 -6.70 -12.25
CA VAL A 98 -5.57 -7.43 -11.09
C VAL A 98 -6.81 -6.75 -10.55
N MET A 99 -6.78 -5.43 -10.33
CA MET A 99 -7.92 -4.66 -9.83
C MET A 99 -9.15 -4.80 -10.74
N TYR A 100 -8.96 -4.85 -12.07
CA TYR A 100 -10.03 -5.07 -13.03
C TYR A 100 -10.75 -6.43 -12.85
N GLN A 101 -10.03 -7.47 -12.41
CA GLN A 101 -10.58 -8.81 -12.18
C GLN A 101 -11.27 -8.95 -10.83
N LEU A 102 -10.93 -8.09 -9.85
CA LEU A 102 -11.46 -8.18 -8.49
C LEU A 102 -12.83 -7.53 -8.38
N GLN A 103 -13.83 -8.33 -7.98
CA GLN A 103 -15.20 -7.87 -7.72
C GLN A 103 -15.64 -8.34 -6.33
N HIS A 104 -15.40 -7.51 -5.32
CA HIS A 104 -15.74 -7.82 -3.94
C HIS A 104 -16.18 -6.55 -3.19
N PRO A 105 -17.22 -6.59 -2.34
CA PRO A 105 -17.75 -5.39 -1.66
C PRO A 105 -16.76 -4.74 -0.68
N GLN A 106 -15.70 -5.45 -0.28
CA GLN A 106 -14.66 -4.96 0.61
C GLN A 106 -13.32 -4.73 -0.14
N ILE A 107 -13.37 -4.55 -1.46
CA ILE A 107 -12.25 -4.14 -2.31
C ILE A 107 -12.73 -2.97 -3.17
N PRO A 108 -11.99 -1.85 -3.30
CA PRO A 108 -12.38 -0.76 -4.20
C PRO A 108 -12.47 -1.25 -5.65
N MET A 109 -13.55 -0.92 -6.32
CA MET A 109 -13.72 -1.30 -7.72
C MET A 109 -12.79 -0.47 -8.61
N PHE A 110 -12.12 -1.14 -9.55
CA PHE A 110 -11.39 -0.51 -10.63
C PHE A 110 -12.38 0.23 -11.55
N ARG A 111 -12.09 1.49 -11.90
CA ARG A 111 -12.91 2.27 -12.85
C ARG A 111 -12.29 2.28 -14.23
N GLU A 112 -11.07 2.78 -14.33
CA GLU A 112 -10.31 2.82 -15.57
C GLU A 112 -8.81 3.07 -15.34
N MET A 113 -8.05 2.88 -16.42
CA MET A 113 -6.68 3.33 -16.55
C MET A 113 -6.56 4.17 -17.82
N PHE A 114 -5.94 5.34 -17.75
CA PHE A 114 -5.83 6.25 -18.89
C PHE A 114 -4.49 6.97 -18.92
N ARG A 115 -4.18 7.57 -20.07
CA ARG A 115 -2.98 8.38 -20.28
C ARG A 115 -3.35 9.82 -20.58
N VAL A 116 -2.60 10.75 -19.98
CA VAL A 116 -2.70 12.18 -20.31
C VAL A 116 -1.35 12.64 -20.84
N ASN A 117 -1.36 13.33 -21.96
CA ASN A 117 -0.16 13.94 -22.49
C ASN A 117 0.07 15.31 -21.82
N ARG A 118 1.10 15.45 -21.00
CA ARG A 118 1.46 16.70 -20.34
C ARG A 118 2.91 17.04 -20.69
N GLY A 119 3.12 18.16 -21.38
CA GLY A 119 4.46 18.61 -21.76
C GLY A 119 5.23 17.63 -22.66
N GLY A 120 4.53 16.87 -23.51
CA GLY A 120 5.15 15.88 -24.40
C GLY A 120 5.41 14.50 -23.76
N VAL A 121 5.10 14.33 -22.47
CA VAL A 121 5.25 13.06 -21.75
C VAL A 121 3.86 12.47 -21.45
N GLY A 122 3.63 11.23 -21.87
CA GLY A 122 2.41 10.49 -21.56
C GLY A 122 2.43 10.00 -20.11
N GLN A 123 1.69 10.66 -19.22
CA GLN A 123 1.50 10.23 -17.83
C GLN A 123 0.37 9.21 -17.74
N LEU A 124 0.59 8.15 -16.99
CA LEU A 124 -0.36 7.06 -16.79
C LEU A 124 -1.06 7.20 -15.43
N PHE A 125 -2.37 6.98 -15.44
CA PHE A 125 -3.22 7.09 -14.25
C PHE A 125 -4.12 5.87 -14.12
N LEU A 126 -4.35 5.43 -12.87
CA LEU A 126 -5.31 4.42 -12.49
C LEU A 126 -6.40 5.06 -11.62
N VAL A 127 -7.66 4.77 -11.90
CA VAL A 127 -8.81 5.27 -11.15
C VAL A 127 -9.56 4.11 -10.51
N GLN A 128 -9.87 4.26 -9.24
CA GLN A 128 -10.65 3.29 -8.45
C GLN A 128 -11.67 4.01 -7.56
N ASP A 129 -12.61 3.25 -7.01
CA ASP A 129 -13.59 3.78 -6.07
C ASP A 129 -12.93 4.39 -4.84
N TYR A 130 -13.51 5.49 -4.36
CA TYR A 130 -13.18 6.04 -3.05
C TYR A 130 -13.90 5.24 -1.96
N VAL A 131 -13.17 4.89 -0.91
CA VAL A 131 -13.72 4.28 0.30
C VAL A 131 -13.88 5.35 1.36
N ASP A 132 -15.13 5.73 1.64
CA ASP A 132 -15.43 6.65 2.74
C ASP A 132 -15.22 5.93 4.08
N GLY A 133 -14.15 6.29 4.78
CA GLY A 133 -13.78 5.63 6.03
C GLY A 133 -12.44 6.14 6.58
N VAL A 134 -11.99 5.46 7.63
CA VAL A 134 -10.73 5.75 8.31
C VAL A 134 -9.87 4.49 8.32
N ASN A 135 -8.59 4.60 7.95
CA ASN A 135 -7.69 3.45 8.00
C ASN A 135 -7.40 3.02 9.44
N TYR A 136 -7.08 1.74 9.62
CA TYR A 136 -6.88 1.16 10.95
C TYR A 136 -5.67 1.75 11.68
N GLN A 137 -4.65 2.23 10.98
CA GLN A 137 -3.52 2.94 11.60
C GLN A 137 -3.98 4.24 12.28
N ARG A 138 -4.80 5.01 11.59
CA ARG A 138 -5.35 6.25 12.15
C ARG A 138 -6.33 5.99 13.28
N LEU A 139 -7.16 4.95 13.16
CA LEU A 139 -8.05 4.51 14.25
C LEU A 139 -7.26 4.11 15.49
N LEU A 140 -6.17 3.34 15.32
CA LEU A 140 -5.26 3.01 16.42
C LEU A 140 -4.69 4.24 17.08
N GLN A 141 -4.17 5.19 16.29
CA GLN A 141 -3.63 6.45 16.82
C GLN A 141 -4.67 7.23 17.62
N GLN A 142 -5.92 7.30 17.13
CA GLN A 142 -7.02 7.97 17.85
C GLN A 142 -7.34 7.27 19.18
N LYS A 143 -7.38 5.93 19.21
CA LYS A 143 -7.58 5.14 20.44
C LYS A 143 -6.43 5.37 21.43
N LEU A 144 -5.18 5.33 20.96
CA LEU A 144 -4.00 5.57 21.83
C LEU A 144 -3.97 6.96 22.45
N GLN A 145 -4.41 8.00 21.72
CA GLN A 145 -4.57 9.35 22.27
C GLN A 145 -5.60 9.42 23.41
N GLN A 146 -6.54 8.47 23.45
CA GLN A 146 -7.55 8.32 24.50
C GLN A 146 -7.13 7.33 25.59
N GLY A 147 -5.89 6.82 25.56
CA GLY A 147 -5.42 5.78 26.46
C GLY A 147 -6.03 4.40 26.22
N GLN A 148 -6.60 4.18 25.03
CA GLN A 148 -7.29 2.95 24.66
C GLN A 148 -6.53 2.21 23.56
N ARG A 149 -6.85 0.91 23.39
CA ARG A 149 -6.39 0.04 22.32
C ARG A 149 -7.59 -0.70 21.73
N PHE A 150 -7.38 -1.44 20.66
CA PHE A 150 -8.40 -2.37 20.19
C PHE A 150 -8.57 -3.51 21.19
N THR A 151 -9.80 -3.86 21.47
CA THR A 151 -10.17 -4.99 22.33
C THR A 151 -10.07 -6.30 21.54
N GLU A 152 -9.98 -7.43 22.26
CA GLU A 152 -10.04 -8.77 21.66
C GLU A 152 -11.31 -8.96 20.80
N ALA A 153 -12.47 -8.49 21.28
CA ALA A 153 -13.73 -8.58 20.54
C ALA A 153 -13.67 -7.79 19.22
N GLU A 154 -13.13 -6.58 19.23
CA GLU A 154 -12.98 -5.77 18.02
C GLU A 154 -12.03 -6.43 17.01
N ILE A 155 -10.96 -7.08 17.49
CA ILE A 155 -10.02 -7.79 16.61
C ILE A 155 -10.64 -9.09 16.08
N THR A 156 -11.39 -9.82 16.89
CA THR A 156 -12.13 -11.02 16.45
C THR A 156 -13.12 -10.66 15.34
N ASP A 157 -13.88 -9.59 15.52
CA ASP A 157 -14.82 -9.10 14.50
C ASP A 157 -14.08 -8.67 13.23
N PHE A 158 -12.98 -7.93 13.37
CA PHE A 158 -12.13 -7.51 12.25
C PHE A 158 -11.60 -8.72 11.45
N LEU A 159 -11.03 -9.72 12.14
CA LEU A 159 -10.51 -10.93 11.50
C LEU A 159 -11.61 -11.73 10.82
N THR A 160 -12.75 -11.91 11.46
CA THR A 160 -13.92 -12.61 10.90
C THR A 160 -14.41 -11.96 9.60
N GLN A 161 -14.30 -10.64 9.51
CA GLN A 161 -14.75 -9.88 8.33
C GLN A 161 -13.73 -9.79 7.22
N ILE A 162 -12.41 -9.82 7.51
CA ILE A 162 -11.37 -9.64 6.50
C ILE A 162 -10.83 -10.96 5.95
N LEU A 163 -10.84 -12.05 6.70
CA LEU A 163 -10.38 -13.36 6.23
C LEU A 163 -11.11 -13.86 4.97
N PRO A 164 -12.44 -13.70 4.81
CA PRO A 164 -13.13 -14.04 3.58
C PRO A 164 -12.65 -13.22 2.36
N VAL A 165 -12.17 -11.98 2.57
CA VAL A 165 -11.60 -11.16 1.49
C VAL A 165 -10.28 -11.75 1.02
N LEU A 166 -9.44 -12.21 1.95
CA LEU A 166 -8.19 -12.90 1.60
C LEU A 166 -8.44 -14.23 0.90
N ASP A 167 -9.40 -15.02 1.39
CA ASP A 167 -9.80 -16.28 0.73
C ASP A 167 -10.24 -16.03 -0.71
N TYR A 168 -11.06 -15.00 -0.94
CA TYR A 168 -11.49 -14.59 -2.27
C TYR A 168 -10.33 -14.24 -3.20
N ILE A 169 -9.39 -13.38 -2.80
CA ILE A 169 -8.27 -12.98 -3.66
C ILE A 169 -7.28 -14.14 -3.87
N HIS A 170 -7.04 -14.95 -2.84
CA HIS A 170 -6.19 -16.14 -2.94
C HIS A 170 -6.79 -17.20 -3.87
N GLY A 171 -8.12 -17.37 -3.85
CA GLY A 171 -8.85 -18.24 -4.78
C GLY A 171 -8.69 -17.82 -6.25
N LEU A 172 -8.42 -16.54 -6.51
CA LEU A 172 -8.09 -16.00 -7.84
C LEU A 172 -6.57 -16.02 -8.14
N GLY A 173 -5.76 -16.60 -7.25
CA GLY A 173 -4.31 -16.63 -7.38
C GLY A 173 -3.63 -15.29 -7.13
N VAL A 174 -4.30 -14.33 -6.49
CA VAL A 174 -3.78 -13.01 -6.16
C VAL A 174 -3.25 -13.00 -4.74
N ILE A 175 -2.01 -12.56 -4.53
CA ILE A 175 -1.39 -12.35 -3.22
C ILE A 175 -1.14 -10.85 -3.08
N HIS A 176 -1.64 -10.24 -1.99
CA HIS A 176 -1.61 -8.79 -1.77
C HIS A 176 -0.21 -8.27 -1.48
N ARG A 177 0.52 -8.92 -0.56
CA ARG A 177 1.93 -8.67 -0.20
C ARG A 177 2.19 -7.42 0.66
N ASP A 178 1.19 -6.59 0.88
CA ASP A 178 1.34 -5.33 1.63
C ASP A 178 0.17 -5.08 2.59
N ILE A 179 -0.28 -6.12 3.31
CA ILE A 179 -1.31 -5.98 4.34
C ILE A 179 -0.69 -5.29 5.56
N SER A 180 -1.30 -4.20 5.98
CA SER A 180 -0.93 -3.42 7.16
C SER A 180 -2.11 -2.54 7.58
N PRO A 181 -2.10 -1.96 8.79
CA PRO A 181 -3.18 -1.09 9.25
C PRO A 181 -3.46 0.11 8.33
N ASP A 182 -2.47 0.58 7.55
CA ASP A 182 -2.62 1.68 6.59
C ASP A 182 -3.45 1.26 5.36
N ASN A 183 -3.34 -0.02 4.95
CA ASN A 183 -3.97 -0.56 3.75
C ASN A 183 -5.33 -1.22 4.03
N LEU A 184 -5.88 -0.98 5.21
CA LEU A 184 -7.19 -1.43 5.65
C LEU A 184 -8.02 -0.24 6.12
N ILE A 185 -9.17 0.01 5.49
CA ILE A 185 -10.08 1.11 5.85
C ILE A 185 -11.31 0.53 6.52
N ARG A 186 -11.64 1.01 7.73
CA ARG A 186 -12.96 0.79 8.33
C ARG A 186 -13.94 1.75 7.67
N ARG A 187 -14.84 1.19 6.84
CA ARG A 187 -15.79 1.95 6.05
C ARG A 187 -16.91 2.53 6.93
N ASN A 188 -17.23 3.81 6.72
CA ASN A 188 -18.16 4.54 7.60
C ASN A 188 -19.60 3.99 7.56
N ARG A 189 -20.10 3.57 6.38
CA ARG A 189 -21.51 3.20 6.20
C ARG A 189 -21.91 1.91 6.94
N ASP A 190 -20.99 0.97 7.15
CA ASP A 190 -21.28 -0.38 7.67
C ASP A 190 -20.21 -0.92 8.64
N GLY A 191 -19.12 -0.20 8.84
CA GLY A 191 -18.03 -0.61 9.72
C GLY A 191 -17.14 -1.72 9.17
N LEU A 192 -17.40 -2.23 7.97
CA LEU A 192 -16.61 -3.33 7.40
C LEU A 192 -15.19 -2.89 7.04
N PRO A 193 -14.18 -3.75 7.27
CA PRO A 193 -12.83 -3.52 6.78
C PRO A 193 -12.79 -3.66 5.26
N VAL A 194 -12.20 -2.70 4.58
CA VAL A 194 -11.98 -2.70 3.12
C VAL A 194 -10.48 -2.75 2.87
N LEU A 195 -10.04 -3.74 2.09
CA LEU A 195 -8.65 -3.90 1.70
C LEU A 195 -8.35 -3.01 0.50
N ILE A 196 -7.36 -2.15 0.63
CA ILE A 196 -6.96 -1.18 -0.39
C ILE A 196 -5.50 -1.38 -0.79
N ASP A 197 -5.08 -0.75 -1.87
CA ASP A 197 -3.69 -0.66 -2.36
C ASP A 197 -3.08 -1.99 -2.81
N PHE A 198 -3.47 -2.40 -4.02
CA PHE A 198 -2.97 -3.61 -4.69
C PHE A 198 -1.63 -3.40 -5.43
N GLY A 199 -0.87 -2.32 -5.14
CA GLY A 199 0.41 -2.00 -5.78
C GLY A 199 1.52 -3.04 -5.56
N GLY A 200 1.36 -3.89 -4.55
CA GLY A 200 2.28 -4.99 -4.23
C GLY A 200 1.98 -6.33 -4.89
N VAL A 201 0.85 -6.49 -5.56
CA VAL A 201 0.30 -7.79 -5.93
C VAL A 201 1.21 -8.68 -6.79
N LYS A 202 1.14 -9.98 -6.52
CA LYS A 202 1.68 -11.04 -7.38
C LYS A 202 0.56 -11.98 -7.79
N GLN A 203 0.42 -12.21 -9.08
CA GLN A 203 -0.48 -13.23 -9.61
C GLN A 203 0.28 -14.55 -9.74
N VAL A 204 -0.23 -15.60 -9.11
CA VAL A 204 0.29 -16.98 -9.19
C VAL A 204 -0.63 -17.76 -10.11
N ALA A 205 -0.07 -18.52 -11.06
CA ALA A 205 -0.87 -19.37 -11.95
C ALA A 205 -1.65 -20.41 -11.13
N VAL A 206 -2.97 -20.38 -11.20
CA VAL A 206 -3.88 -21.26 -10.43
C VAL A 206 -3.83 -22.72 -10.89
N ASN A 207 -3.16 -23.04 -12.02
CA ASN A 207 -3.14 -24.37 -12.67
C ASN A 207 -1.80 -25.12 -12.58
N ALA A 208 -1.06 -24.99 -11.48
CA ALA A 208 0.09 -25.86 -11.25
C ALA A 208 -0.20 -26.82 -10.10
N THR A 209 -0.82 -27.96 -10.41
CA THR A 209 -0.64 -29.19 -9.63
C THR A 209 0.84 -29.31 -9.26
N THR A 210 1.10 -29.14 -7.98
CA THR A 210 2.27 -29.57 -7.22
C THR A 210 3.47 -30.08 -8.04
N GLN A 211 4.23 -29.18 -8.65
CA GLN A 211 5.63 -29.45 -8.99
C GLN A 211 6.42 -28.17 -8.80
N CYS A 212 7.32 -28.21 -7.81
CA CYS A 212 8.41 -27.26 -7.68
C CYS A 212 9.27 -27.33 -8.94
N LEU A 213 8.95 -26.51 -9.94
CA LEU A 213 9.87 -26.33 -11.07
C LEU A 213 10.94 -25.33 -10.62
N PRO A 214 12.24 -25.67 -10.78
CA PRO A 214 13.30 -24.73 -10.55
C PRO A 214 13.12 -23.54 -11.49
N ALA A 215 13.32 -22.34 -10.95
CA ALA A 215 13.30 -21.10 -11.70
C ALA A 215 14.13 -21.25 -12.98
N SER A 216 13.50 -21.10 -14.13
CA SER A 216 14.17 -21.08 -15.42
C SER A 216 15.26 -20.00 -15.39
N VAL A 217 16.48 -20.44 -15.68
CA VAL A 217 17.68 -19.61 -15.85
C VAL A 217 17.44 -18.65 -17.01
N GLY A 218 17.18 -17.37 -16.71
CA GLY A 218 17.01 -16.37 -17.74
C GLY A 218 16.46 -15.04 -17.21
N ASN A 219 17.32 -14.22 -16.73
CA ASN A 219 17.28 -12.88 -16.18
C ASN A 219 17.28 -12.83 -14.64
N PRO A 220 18.21 -12.08 -14.03
CA PRO A 220 18.15 -11.80 -12.60
C PRO A 220 16.90 -10.96 -12.34
N VAL A 221 15.84 -11.61 -11.84
CA VAL A 221 14.71 -10.92 -11.24
C VAL A 221 15.32 -10.22 -10.02
N ILE A 222 15.55 -8.91 -10.14
CA ILE A 222 15.85 -8.09 -8.96
C ILE A 222 14.63 -8.29 -8.05
N PRO A 223 14.77 -8.95 -6.90
CA PRO A 223 13.65 -9.11 -5.98
C PRO A 223 13.26 -7.71 -5.54
N THR A 224 12.13 -7.21 -6.05
CA THR A 224 11.52 -6.03 -5.49
C THR A 224 11.19 -6.39 -4.05
N ARG A 225 11.95 -5.86 -3.11
CA ARG A 225 11.63 -5.93 -1.68
C ARG A 225 10.34 -5.15 -1.50
N LEU A 226 9.22 -5.83 -1.67
CA LEU A 226 7.88 -5.31 -1.51
C LEU A 226 7.34 -5.84 -0.19
N GLY A 227 6.88 -4.92 0.64
CA GLY A 227 6.30 -5.20 1.94
C GLY A 227 6.82 -4.24 3.00
N LYS A 228 5.96 -3.94 3.96
CA LYS A 228 6.27 -3.06 5.09
C LYS A 228 7.09 -3.85 6.13
N ILE A 229 8.21 -3.27 6.58
CA ILE A 229 9.11 -3.89 7.57
C ILE A 229 8.31 -4.29 8.82
N GLY A 230 8.45 -5.56 9.24
CA GLY A 230 7.76 -6.14 10.38
C GLY A 230 6.39 -6.73 10.06
N TYR A 231 5.72 -6.29 8.99
CA TYR A 231 4.47 -6.89 8.52
C TYR A 231 4.68 -7.98 7.48
N ALA A 232 5.76 -7.91 6.70
CA ALA A 232 6.08 -8.93 5.71
C ALA A 232 6.97 -10.02 6.32
N PRO A 233 6.73 -11.33 6.02
CA PRO A 233 7.56 -12.42 6.51
C PRO A 233 8.96 -12.40 5.89
N ASN A 234 9.92 -13.03 6.54
CA ASN A 234 11.34 -13.00 6.16
C ASN A 234 11.60 -13.50 4.74
N GLU A 235 10.92 -14.54 4.29
CA GLU A 235 11.06 -15.07 2.93
C GLU A 235 10.63 -14.06 1.87
N GLN A 236 9.60 -13.25 2.16
CA GLN A 236 9.17 -12.16 1.30
C GLN A 236 10.22 -11.05 1.26
N MET A 237 10.72 -10.64 2.43
CA MET A 237 11.67 -9.52 2.56
C MET A 237 13.04 -9.85 2.00
N GLN A 238 13.55 -11.08 2.23
CA GLN A 238 14.91 -11.47 1.84
C GLN A 238 14.97 -12.03 0.42
N ARG A 239 13.97 -12.82 0.01
CA ARG A 239 14.00 -13.61 -1.23
C ARG A 239 12.92 -13.21 -2.24
N GLY A 240 11.95 -12.34 -1.86
CA GLY A 240 10.80 -12.00 -2.70
C GLY A 240 9.88 -13.20 -2.97
N ILE A 241 9.98 -14.25 -2.13
CA ILE A 241 9.13 -15.45 -2.22
C ILE A 241 7.85 -15.15 -1.43
N VAL A 242 6.70 -15.33 -2.06
CA VAL A 242 5.40 -15.07 -1.46
C VAL A 242 4.40 -16.16 -1.77
N PHE A 243 3.56 -16.44 -0.79
CA PHE A 243 2.48 -17.40 -0.81
C PHE A 243 1.22 -16.81 -0.17
N PRO A 244 0.05 -17.42 -0.27
CA PRO A 244 -1.14 -16.97 0.46
C PRO A 244 -0.90 -16.77 1.96
N HIS A 245 -0.10 -17.63 2.59
CA HIS A 245 0.24 -17.49 4.02
C HIS A 245 1.11 -16.27 4.34
N SER A 246 1.77 -15.64 3.35
CA SER A 246 2.48 -14.37 3.58
C SER A 246 1.50 -13.24 3.92
N ASP A 247 0.31 -13.24 3.28
CA ASP A 247 -0.76 -12.29 3.62
C ASP A 247 -1.38 -12.60 4.99
N LEU A 248 -1.51 -13.89 5.35
CA LEU A 248 -2.00 -14.29 6.69
C LEU A 248 -1.02 -13.86 7.79
N TYR A 249 0.29 -14.00 7.56
CA TYR A 249 1.31 -13.48 8.48
C TYR A 249 1.15 -11.96 8.66
N ALA A 250 1.02 -11.21 7.56
CA ALA A 250 0.86 -9.76 7.59
C ALA A 250 -0.43 -9.34 8.29
N LEU A 251 -1.52 -10.11 8.13
CA LEU A 251 -2.78 -9.89 8.84
C LEU A 251 -2.64 -10.17 10.34
N ALA A 252 -1.94 -11.24 10.73
CA ALA A 252 -1.66 -11.56 12.13
C ALA A 252 -0.81 -10.46 12.78
N ALA A 253 0.27 -10.01 12.10
CA ALA A 253 1.07 -8.87 12.54
C ALA A 253 0.22 -7.59 12.72
N THR A 254 -0.69 -7.33 11.78
CA THR A 254 -1.65 -6.23 11.88
C THR A 254 -2.53 -6.36 13.13
N ALA A 255 -3.10 -7.54 13.39
CA ALA A 255 -3.94 -7.78 14.56
C ALA A 255 -3.17 -7.57 15.88
N VAL A 256 -1.94 -8.07 15.97
CA VAL A 256 -1.06 -7.87 17.14
C VAL A 256 -0.76 -6.40 17.37
N VAL A 257 -0.44 -5.64 16.32
CA VAL A 257 -0.21 -4.18 16.41
C VAL A 257 -1.45 -3.45 16.91
N LEU A 258 -2.63 -3.78 16.43
CA LEU A 258 -3.89 -3.18 16.85
C LEU A 258 -4.21 -3.49 18.32
N LEU A 259 -3.96 -4.73 18.79
CA LEU A 259 -4.15 -5.16 20.18
C LEU A 259 -3.18 -4.49 21.14
N THR A 260 -1.90 -4.44 20.77
CA THR A 260 -0.82 -3.95 21.66
C THR A 260 -0.64 -2.44 21.60
N GLY A 261 -1.00 -1.82 20.47
CA GLY A 261 -0.70 -0.42 20.18
C GLY A 261 0.80 -0.16 19.92
N LYS A 262 1.59 -1.20 19.73
CA LYS A 262 3.05 -1.13 19.48
C LYS A 262 3.37 -1.51 18.05
N GLU A 263 4.36 -0.84 17.47
CA GLU A 263 4.85 -1.19 16.12
C GLU A 263 5.64 -2.52 16.14
N PRO A 264 5.69 -3.26 15.02
CA PRO A 264 6.35 -4.57 14.96
C PRO A 264 7.78 -4.58 15.48
N GLN A 265 8.55 -3.50 15.25
CA GLN A 265 9.95 -3.38 15.69
C GLN A 265 10.10 -3.36 17.21
N GLN A 266 9.02 -3.07 17.95
CA GLN A 266 9.00 -3.11 19.42
C GLN A 266 8.60 -4.48 19.99
N LEU A 267 8.08 -5.35 19.12
CA LEU A 267 7.50 -6.64 19.48
C LEU A 267 8.27 -7.83 18.93
N ILE A 268 9.16 -7.61 17.94
CA ILE A 268 9.98 -8.65 17.32
C ILE A 268 11.37 -8.61 17.92
N ASP A 269 11.97 -9.79 18.19
CA ASP A 269 13.35 -9.89 18.67
C ASP A 269 14.35 -9.26 17.67
N PRO A 270 15.59 -8.94 18.09
CA PRO A 270 16.60 -8.33 17.22
C PRO A 270 16.97 -9.17 15.98
N HIS A 271 16.69 -10.47 16.00
CA HIS A 271 16.94 -11.39 14.88
C HIS A 271 15.74 -11.53 13.96
N GLY A 272 14.55 -11.01 14.36
CA GLY A 272 13.32 -11.00 13.57
C GLY A 272 12.62 -12.36 13.48
N TYR A 273 12.87 -13.27 14.41
CA TYR A 273 12.30 -14.63 14.38
C TYR A 273 11.15 -14.85 15.34
N CYS A 274 11.12 -14.12 16.46
CA CYS A 274 10.12 -14.31 17.51
C CYS A 274 9.37 -13.02 17.82
N TRP A 275 8.06 -13.12 17.95
CA TRP A 275 7.21 -12.07 18.45
C TRP A 275 7.06 -12.20 19.98
N HIS A 276 7.16 -11.09 20.70
CA HIS A 276 7.01 -10.98 22.15
C HIS A 276 5.85 -10.02 22.45
N TRP A 277 4.64 -10.48 22.34
CA TRP A 277 3.44 -9.66 22.50
C TRP A 277 2.47 -10.19 23.56
N GLU A 278 2.57 -11.45 23.98
CA GLU A 278 1.64 -12.12 24.91
C GLU A 278 1.59 -11.40 26.26
N SER A 279 2.74 -10.86 26.72
CA SER A 279 2.80 -10.09 27.97
C SER A 279 2.16 -8.71 27.88
N GLU A 280 1.83 -8.22 26.69
CA GLU A 280 1.30 -6.89 26.46
C GLU A 280 -0.25 -6.84 26.53
N VAL A 281 -0.90 -7.98 26.41
CA VAL A 281 -2.35 -8.09 26.37
C VAL A 281 -2.83 -9.30 27.18
N ILE A 282 -4.01 -9.15 27.80
CA ILE A 282 -4.70 -10.27 28.46
C ILE A 282 -5.76 -10.74 27.48
N LEU A 283 -5.57 -11.93 26.93
CA LEU A 283 -6.52 -12.56 26.00
C LEU A 283 -7.39 -13.58 26.72
N SER A 284 -8.60 -13.77 26.22
CA SER A 284 -9.41 -14.92 26.54
C SER A 284 -8.90 -16.15 25.78
N SER A 285 -9.27 -17.36 26.24
CA SER A 285 -8.89 -18.62 25.58
C SER A 285 -9.31 -18.76 24.12
N LYS A 286 -10.08 -17.81 23.58
CA LYS A 286 -10.53 -17.82 22.18
C LYS A 286 -9.47 -17.39 21.17
N LEU A 287 -8.48 -16.60 21.59
CA LEU A 287 -7.35 -16.16 20.77
C LEU A 287 -6.00 -16.74 21.24
N GLU A 288 -6.02 -17.67 22.19
CA GLU A 288 -4.82 -18.47 22.49
C GLU A 288 -4.57 -19.45 21.32
N TRP A 289 -3.46 -19.27 20.67
CA TRP A 289 -3.01 -20.02 19.47
C TRP A 289 -1.84 -20.92 19.82
#